data_da30c242614e4d3f010908f799caaf0e
#
_entry.id   da30c242614e4d3f010908f799caaf0e
#
_cell.length_a   1.000
_cell.length_b   1.000
_cell.length_c   1.000
_cell.angle_alpha   90.00
_cell.angle_beta   90.00
_cell.angle_gamma   90.00
#
_symmetry.space_group_name_H-M   'P 1'
#
loop_
_entity.id
_entity.type
_entity.pdbx_description
1 polymer ?
#
loop_
_entity_poly.entity_id
_entity_poly.type
_entity_poly.pdbx_seq_one_letter_code
_entity_poly.pdbx_strand_id
1 'polypeptide(L)'
;MNKILLASLALAFAAPAAQAHHVWLEQDGKAVKLQFGEFGDNQRETTPGLLDMFVAPKAILVGAKGEQALKLDKTAQGFVLSGVPGAGESIVAEDNAYPTWETKEDGKTLTHVWAPAARLVNGFAARQPKLAFDIVPTGKLGEFKVFYKGQPLPKVKVHAVIPNGWSKEAESDSAWAVKFDLPWKGAYVLEAEHVDKTPGQRAGKPYASATYVTSLSFVQPTGLAAMAAGPVMAPNPKH
;
A
#
# COMPACT_ATOMS: atom_id res chain seq x y z
N MET A 1 25.45 19.26 -55.64
CA MET A 1 24.18 19.15 -54.89
C MET A 1 24.36 18.11 -53.80
N ASN A 2 24.74 18.56 -52.60
CA ASN A 2 24.97 17.65 -51.46
C ASN A 2 23.71 17.61 -50.60
N LYS A 3 23.10 16.43 -50.54
CA LYS A 3 21.97 16.16 -49.64
C LYS A 3 22.55 15.74 -48.28
N ILE A 4 22.43 16.63 -47.31
CA ILE A 4 22.72 16.31 -45.89
C ILE A 4 21.46 15.65 -45.32
N LEU A 5 21.55 14.35 -44.99
CA LEU A 5 20.55 13.64 -44.20
C LEU A 5 20.79 14.00 -42.73
N LEU A 6 19.85 14.76 -42.13
CA LEU A 6 19.78 14.92 -40.69
C LEU A 6 19.10 13.68 -40.09
N ALA A 7 19.89 12.83 -39.45
CA ALA A 7 19.38 11.76 -38.63
C ALA A 7 19.01 12.33 -37.27
N SER A 8 17.69 12.47 -37.01
CA SER A 8 17.14 12.84 -35.70
C SER A 8 17.26 11.66 -34.76
N LEU A 9 18.23 11.69 -33.85
CA LEU A 9 18.35 10.71 -32.76
C LEU A 9 17.30 11.02 -31.70
N ALA A 10 16.19 10.29 -31.73
CA ALA A 10 15.18 10.35 -30.66
C ALA A 10 15.77 9.64 -29.42
N LEU A 11 16.25 10.42 -28.43
CA LEU A 11 16.53 9.90 -27.10
C LEU A 11 15.17 9.55 -26.45
N ALA A 12 14.83 8.29 -26.44
CA ALA A 12 13.80 7.78 -25.57
C ALA A 12 14.31 7.89 -24.11
N PHE A 13 13.86 8.90 -23.38
CA PHE A 13 13.98 8.92 -21.95
C PHE A 13 13.12 7.78 -21.41
N ALA A 14 13.72 6.64 -21.12
CA ALA A 14 13.11 5.67 -20.21
C ALA A 14 13.05 6.37 -18.84
N ALA A 15 11.88 6.97 -18.52
CA ALA A 15 11.60 7.35 -17.16
C ALA A 15 11.72 6.06 -16.34
N PRO A 16 12.55 6.01 -15.28
CA PRO A 16 12.48 4.90 -14.36
C PRO A 16 11.02 4.86 -13.87
N ALA A 17 10.34 3.74 -14.02
CA ALA A 17 9.10 3.51 -13.32
C ALA A 17 9.44 3.74 -11.84
N ALA A 18 8.91 4.81 -11.26
CA ALA A 18 8.99 5.01 -9.84
C ALA A 18 8.24 3.83 -9.22
N GLN A 19 8.96 2.80 -8.83
CA GLN A 19 8.40 1.69 -8.07
C GLN A 19 7.92 2.31 -6.77
N ALA A 20 6.60 2.40 -6.65
CA ALA A 20 5.97 2.96 -5.46
C ALA A 20 5.97 1.87 -4.40
N HIS A 21 6.91 1.95 -3.45
CA HIS A 21 6.90 1.09 -2.28
C HIS A 21 5.57 1.16 -1.57
N HIS A 22 5.04 0.01 -1.20
CA HIS A 22 3.84 -0.13 -0.40
C HIS A 22 4.16 -0.78 0.96
N VAL A 23 3.27 -0.56 1.90
CA VAL A 23 3.21 -1.35 3.13
C VAL A 23 2.04 -2.32 3.02
N TRP A 24 2.21 -3.54 3.52
CA TRP A 24 1.11 -4.49 3.61
C TRP A 24 1.22 -5.32 4.88
N LEU A 25 0.11 -5.92 5.27
CA LEU A 25 0.06 -6.88 6.36
C LEU A 25 0.02 -8.29 5.77
N GLU A 26 0.91 -9.14 6.19
CA GLU A 26 1.01 -10.53 5.74
C GLU A 26 0.81 -11.47 6.94
N GLN A 27 -0.12 -12.41 6.80
CA GLN A 27 -0.35 -13.43 7.82
C GLN A 27 0.25 -14.74 7.39
N ASP A 28 1.16 -15.27 8.22
CA ASP A 28 1.74 -16.59 8.10
C ASP A 28 1.42 -17.40 9.36
N GLY A 29 0.47 -18.32 9.25
CA GLY A 29 -0.02 -19.11 10.38
C GLY A 29 -0.57 -18.23 11.50
N LYS A 30 0.11 -18.22 12.66
CA LYS A 30 -0.27 -17.45 13.85
C LYS A 30 0.49 -16.11 13.98
N ALA A 31 1.26 -15.73 12.99
CA ALA A 31 2.00 -14.48 12.98
C ALA A 31 1.44 -13.53 11.91
N VAL A 32 1.35 -12.25 12.25
CA VAL A 32 1.10 -11.17 11.29
C VAL A 32 2.31 -10.27 11.28
N LYS A 33 2.76 -9.89 10.08
CA LYS A 33 3.87 -8.97 9.87
C LYS A 33 3.42 -7.76 9.06
N LEU A 34 3.80 -6.57 9.49
CA LEU A 34 3.80 -5.39 8.65
C LEU A 34 5.07 -5.41 7.82
N GLN A 35 4.92 -5.50 6.51
CA GLN A 35 5.99 -5.53 5.52
C GLN A 35 6.07 -4.19 4.80
N PHE A 36 7.23 -3.90 4.22
CA PHE A 36 7.49 -2.75 3.37
C PHE A 36 8.30 -3.18 2.16
N GLY A 37 7.95 -2.71 0.98
CA GLY A 37 8.61 -3.08 -0.29
C GLY A 37 7.63 -3.21 -1.45
N GLU A 38 7.86 -4.20 -2.31
CA GLU A 38 7.07 -4.50 -3.50
C GLU A 38 6.52 -5.94 -3.38
N PHE A 39 5.22 -6.06 -3.08
CA PHE A 39 4.62 -7.37 -2.84
C PHE A 39 4.68 -8.28 -4.07
N GLY A 40 4.37 -7.73 -5.27
CA GLY A 40 4.38 -8.48 -6.52
C GLY A 40 5.76 -8.97 -6.94
N ASP A 41 6.79 -8.20 -6.64
CA ASP A 41 8.19 -8.52 -6.97
C ASP A 41 8.86 -9.38 -5.89
N ASN A 42 8.10 -9.81 -4.88
CA ASN A 42 8.62 -10.55 -3.74
C ASN A 42 9.81 -9.83 -3.08
N GLN A 43 9.79 -8.49 -3.10
CA GLN A 43 10.80 -7.63 -2.49
C GLN A 43 10.34 -7.16 -1.11
N ARG A 44 11.24 -7.22 -0.14
CA ARG A 44 11.00 -6.70 1.20
C ARG A 44 12.20 -5.89 1.66
N GLU A 45 11.93 -4.70 2.13
CA GLU A 45 12.94 -3.81 2.69
C GLU A 45 13.41 -4.31 4.05
N THR A 46 14.65 -3.99 4.38
CA THR A 46 15.34 -4.52 5.56
C THR A 46 15.84 -3.42 6.50
N THR A 47 16.21 -3.82 7.70
CA THR A 47 17.05 -3.04 8.61
C THR A 47 18.41 -3.74 8.77
N PRO A 48 19.54 -3.03 8.58
CA PRO A 48 19.65 -1.62 8.21
C PRO A 48 19.21 -1.39 6.76
N GLY A 49 18.44 -0.31 6.51
CA GLY A 49 17.95 0.03 5.17
C GLY A 49 16.71 0.93 5.20
N LEU A 50 15.87 0.84 4.15
CA LEU A 50 14.66 1.66 4.03
C LEU A 50 13.61 1.34 5.10
N LEU A 51 13.61 0.14 5.68
CA LEU A 51 12.74 -0.20 6.80
C LEU A 51 12.98 0.71 8.03
N ASP A 52 14.16 1.33 8.14
CA ASP A 52 14.48 2.25 9.23
C ASP A 52 13.77 3.60 9.14
N MET A 53 13.14 3.89 8.00
CA MET A 53 12.30 5.08 7.82
C MET A 53 10.98 4.99 8.60
N PHE A 54 10.57 3.79 9.05
CA PHE A 54 9.43 3.62 9.93
C PHE A 54 9.81 3.95 11.36
N VAL A 55 9.39 5.15 11.81
CA VAL A 55 9.82 5.73 13.10
C VAL A 55 8.89 5.32 14.24
N ALA A 56 7.58 5.32 14.00
CA ALA A 56 6.59 5.03 15.02
C ALA A 56 5.34 4.32 14.44
N PRO A 57 5.52 3.16 13.78
CA PRO A 57 4.39 2.42 13.24
C PRO A 57 3.46 1.97 14.37
N LYS A 58 2.16 2.04 14.11
CA LYS A 58 1.10 1.61 15.03
C LYS A 58 0.21 0.61 14.33
N ALA A 59 -0.33 -0.33 15.11
CA ALA A 59 -1.34 -1.25 14.62
C ALA A 59 -2.45 -1.43 15.66
N ILE A 60 -3.68 -1.62 15.18
CA ILE A 60 -4.84 -1.93 16.01
C ILE A 60 -5.59 -3.12 15.41
N LEU A 61 -6.07 -3.99 16.28
CA LEU A 61 -7.06 -5.01 15.97
C LEU A 61 -8.45 -4.37 16.13
N VAL A 62 -9.26 -4.46 15.10
CA VAL A 62 -10.62 -3.89 15.05
C VAL A 62 -11.63 -5.03 14.96
N GLY A 63 -12.50 -5.15 15.93
CA GLY A 63 -13.53 -6.18 16.00
C GLY A 63 -14.83 -5.70 16.65
N ALA A 64 -15.80 -6.59 16.79
CA ALA A 64 -17.10 -6.27 17.40
C ALA A 64 -16.99 -5.83 18.87
N LYS A 65 -15.92 -6.22 19.56
CA LYS A 65 -15.65 -5.84 20.97
C LYS A 65 -14.91 -4.50 21.10
N GLY A 66 -14.66 -3.80 19.99
CA GLY A 66 -13.93 -2.53 19.95
C GLY A 66 -12.56 -2.68 19.32
N GLU A 67 -11.67 -1.78 19.71
CA GLU A 67 -10.30 -1.65 19.18
C GLU A 67 -9.30 -2.05 20.25
N GLN A 68 -8.28 -2.80 19.85
CA GLN A 68 -7.16 -3.19 20.71
C GLN A 68 -5.85 -2.80 20.03
N ALA A 69 -5.02 -2.02 20.73
CA ALA A 69 -3.67 -1.73 20.26
C ALA A 69 -2.83 -3.01 20.25
N LEU A 70 -2.07 -3.20 19.18
CA LEU A 70 -1.14 -4.30 19.03
C LEU A 70 0.30 -3.78 19.19
N LYS A 71 1.13 -4.60 19.85
CA LYS A 71 2.58 -4.36 19.90
C LYS A 71 3.18 -4.75 18.54
N LEU A 72 4.16 -3.95 18.09
CA LEU A 72 4.96 -4.24 16.91
C LEU A 72 6.42 -4.43 17.35
N ASP A 73 6.97 -5.59 17.08
CA ASP A 73 8.37 -5.90 17.34
C ASP A 73 9.13 -5.86 16.00
N LYS A 74 10.07 -4.89 15.87
CA LYS A 74 10.90 -4.73 14.67
C LYS A 74 11.83 -5.92 14.51
N THR A 75 11.89 -6.44 13.29
CA THR A 75 12.78 -7.53 12.88
C THR A 75 13.68 -7.08 11.74
N ALA A 76 14.54 -7.93 11.23
CA ALA A 76 15.36 -7.63 10.06
C ALA A 76 14.52 -7.31 8.81
N GLN A 77 13.28 -7.83 8.71
CA GLN A 77 12.40 -7.69 7.54
C GLN A 77 10.96 -7.42 7.99
N GLY A 78 10.66 -6.18 8.43
CA GLY A 78 9.33 -5.77 8.85
C GLY A 78 9.10 -5.82 10.36
N PHE A 79 7.84 -5.74 10.76
CA PHE A 79 7.42 -5.70 12.16
C PHE A 79 6.45 -6.84 12.45
N VAL A 80 6.74 -7.63 13.47
CA VAL A 80 5.85 -8.71 13.93
C VAL A 80 4.82 -8.12 14.90
N LEU A 81 3.55 -8.42 14.66
CA LEU A 81 2.43 -7.95 15.47
C LEU A 81 2.08 -8.98 16.56
N SER A 82 1.68 -8.49 17.74
CA SER A 82 1.32 -9.31 18.91
C SER A 82 -0.04 -9.98 18.81
N GLY A 83 -0.75 -9.89 17.67
CA GLY A 83 -2.07 -10.48 17.48
C GLY A 83 -2.37 -10.84 16.03
N VAL A 84 -3.37 -11.69 15.86
CA VAL A 84 -3.92 -12.10 14.56
C VAL A 84 -5.41 -11.82 14.54
N PRO A 85 -5.99 -11.41 13.40
CA PRO A 85 -7.42 -11.15 13.33
C PRO A 85 -8.18 -12.48 13.30
N GLY A 86 -9.22 -12.59 14.14
CA GLY A 86 -10.18 -13.66 14.09
C GLY A 86 -11.25 -13.46 13.01
N ALA A 87 -12.21 -14.37 12.97
CA ALA A 87 -13.39 -14.21 12.12
C ALA A 87 -14.13 -12.92 12.46
N GLY A 88 -14.39 -12.08 11.44
CA GLY A 88 -15.08 -10.81 11.67
C GLY A 88 -14.21 -9.69 12.21
N GLU A 89 -12.91 -9.88 12.36
CA GLU A 89 -11.94 -8.85 12.75
C GLU A 89 -11.07 -8.39 11.59
N SER A 90 -10.39 -7.28 11.76
CA SER A 90 -9.36 -6.78 10.86
C SER A 90 -8.23 -6.14 11.66
N ILE A 91 -7.03 -6.14 11.10
CA ILE A 91 -5.93 -5.32 11.61
C ILE A 91 -5.73 -4.16 10.65
N VAL A 92 -5.50 -2.96 11.21
CA VAL A 92 -5.02 -1.81 10.46
C VAL A 92 -3.69 -1.35 11.06
N ALA A 93 -2.77 -0.91 10.20
CA ALA A 93 -1.48 -0.40 10.60
C ALA A 93 -1.14 0.86 9.78
N GLU A 94 -0.43 1.80 10.39
CA GLU A 94 0.00 3.06 9.77
C GLU A 94 1.26 3.61 10.46
N ASP A 95 2.02 4.45 9.75
CA ASP A 95 3.06 5.27 10.37
C ASP A 95 2.87 6.75 10.03
N ASN A 96 2.28 7.49 10.95
CA ASN A 96 2.07 8.92 10.84
C ASN A 96 3.32 9.77 11.15
N ALA A 97 4.43 9.12 11.54
CA ALA A 97 5.72 9.74 11.80
C ALA A 97 6.77 9.46 10.71
N TYR A 98 6.36 8.82 9.61
CA TYR A 98 7.26 8.59 8.48
C TYR A 98 7.89 9.91 8.02
N PRO A 99 9.22 9.96 7.74
CA PRO A 99 9.91 11.19 7.39
C PRO A 99 9.29 11.93 6.21
N THR A 100 9.38 13.25 6.25
CA THR A 100 9.02 14.12 5.13
C THR A 100 10.15 14.21 4.14
N TRP A 101 9.83 14.57 2.88
CA TRP A 101 10.86 14.92 1.91
C TRP A 101 10.59 16.31 1.35
N GLU A 102 11.57 16.87 0.65
CA GLU A 102 11.52 18.20 0.10
C GLU A 102 11.75 18.18 -1.42
N THR A 103 11.03 19.06 -2.12
CA THR A 103 11.28 19.38 -3.52
C THR A 103 11.58 20.88 -3.67
N LYS A 104 12.19 21.24 -4.78
CA LYS A 104 12.38 22.65 -5.15
C LYS A 104 11.54 22.96 -6.38
N GLU A 105 10.60 23.89 -6.25
CA GLU A 105 9.74 24.37 -7.32
C GLU A 105 9.75 25.89 -7.32
N ASP A 106 10.05 26.50 -8.45
CA ASP A 106 10.15 27.95 -8.63
C ASP A 106 10.99 28.67 -7.55
N GLY A 107 12.11 28.03 -7.16
CA GLY A 107 13.03 28.59 -6.13
C GLY A 107 12.54 28.46 -4.69
N LYS A 108 11.37 27.85 -4.47
CA LYS A 108 10.82 27.56 -3.13
C LYS A 108 11.06 26.11 -2.75
N THR A 109 11.38 25.86 -1.50
CA THR A 109 11.40 24.51 -0.93
C THR A 109 9.98 24.15 -0.48
N LEU A 110 9.47 23.03 -1.00
CA LEU A 110 8.17 22.46 -0.62
C LEU A 110 8.41 21.17 0.15
N THR A 111 7.80 21.09 1.32
CA THR A 111 7.82 19.86 2.15
C THR A 111 6.62 19.00 1.78
N HIS A 112 6.85 17.70 1.66
CA HIS A 112 5.85 16.70 1.35
C HIS A 112 5.81 15.61 2.41
N VAL A 113 4.63 15.03 2.57
CA VAL A 113 4.36 13.97 3.54
C VAL A 113 3.99 12.69 2.82
N TRP A 114 4.55 11.57 3.26
CA TRP A 114 4.09 10.24 2.91
C TRP A 114 3.36 9.62 4.10
N ALA A 115 2.19 9.04 3.86
CA ALA A 115 1.31 8.47 4.88
C ALA A 115 1.02 7.01 4.54
N PRO A 116 1.92 6.08 4.90
CA PRO A 116 1.75 4.65 4.65
C PRO A 116 0.73 4.03 5.60
N ALA A 117 -0.16 3.21 5.04
CA ALA A 117 -1.15 2.47 5.81
C ALA A 117 -1.45 1.11 5.17
N ALA A 118 -1.90 0.16 5.98
CA ALA A 118 -2.24 -1.19 5.56
C ALA A 118 -3.42 -1.75 6.36
N ARG A 119 -4.24 -2.57 5.72
CA ARG A 119 -5.31 -3.35 6.34
C ARG A 119 -5.13 -4.84 6.02
N LEU A 120 -5.42 -5.69 7.01
CA LEU A 120 -5.56 -7.13 6.83
C LEU A 120 -6.96 -7.55 7.25
N VAL A 121 -7.62 -8.36 6.41
CA VAL A 121 -8.93 -8.95 6.72
C VAL A 121 -8.91 -10.47 6.54
N ASN A 122 -9.69 -11.17 7.39
CA ASN A 122 -10.02 -12.58 7.21
C ASN A 122 -11.43 -12.68 6.62
N GLY A 123 -11.51 -12.70 5.26
CA GLY A 123 -12.77 -12.77 4.52
C GLY A 123 -13.31 -11.42 4.07
N PHE A 124 -14.47 -11.46 3.39
CA PHE A 124 -15.02 -10.33 2.63
C PHE A 124 -16.18 -9.61 3.34
N ALA A 125 -16.46 -9.93 4.61
CA ALA A 125 -17.51 -9.25 5.35
C ALA A 125 -17.30 -7.73 5.32
N ALA A 126 -18.38 -6.97 5.12
CA ALA A 126 -18.33 -5.51 5.04
C ALA A 126 -17.63 -4.88 6.24
N ARG A 127 -16.81 -3.87 6.01
CA ARG A 127 -16.08 -3.12 7.03
C ARG A 127 -16.32 -1.63 6.90
N GLN A 128 -16.20 -0.93 8.03
CA GLN A 128 -16.13 0.53 8.05
C GLN A 128 -14.68 1.00 7.87
N PRO A 129 -14.45 2.15 7.20
CA PRO A 129 -13.12 2.74 7.07
C PRO A 129 -12.58 3.15 8.44
N LYS A 130 -11.27 2.99 8.64
CA LYS A 130 -10.53 3.36 9.85
C LYS A 130 -9.26 4.15 9.54
N LEU A 131 -8.65 3.91 8.38
CA LEU A 131 -7.46 4.63 7.93
C LEU A 131 -7.86 5.94 7.24
N ALA A 132 -6.93 6.89 7.20
CA ALA A 132 -7.16 8.15 6.49
C ALA A 132 -7.43 7.91 4.98
N PHE A 133 -6.76 6.95 4.38
CA PHE A 133 -7.05 6.41 3.06
C PHE A 133 -7.20 4.90 3.19
N ASP A 134 -8.34 4.35 2.83
CA ASP A 134 -8.71 2.98 3.18
C ASP A 134 -9.44 2.27 2.06
N ILE A 135 -9.12 0.99 1.88
CA ILE A 135 -9.86 0.07 1.02
C ILE A 135 -10.53 -0.94 1.93
N VAL A 136 -11.85 -1.08 1.80
CA VAL A 136 -12.62 -1.99 2.65
C VAL A 136 -13.51 -2.93 1.84
N PRO A 137 -13.69 -4.19 2.26
CA PRO A 137 -14.63 -5.11 1.62
C PRO A 137 -16.08 -4.69 1.86
N THR A 138 -16.97 -5.02 0.90
CA THR A 138 -18.39 -4.64 0.92
C THR A 138 -19.33 -5.74 1.43
N GLY A 139 -18.83 -6.94 1.63
CA GLY A 139 -19.64 -8.14 1.89
C GLY A 139 -19.81 -9.03 0.67
N LYS A 140 -19.37 -8.56 -0.51
CA LYS A 140 -19.38 -9.33 -1.75
C LYS A 140 -17.94 -9.68 -2.16
N LEU A 141 -17.75 -10.91 -2.59
CA LEU A 141 -16.45 -11.38 -3.09
C LEU A 141 -15.97 -10.51 -4.25
N GLY A 142 -14.72 -10.04 -4.18
CA GLY A 142 -14.09 -9.24 -5.22
C GLY A 142 -14.62 -7.81 -5.33
N GLU A 143 -15.55 -7.36 -4.44
CA GLU A 143 -16.04 -5.98 -4.44
C GLU A 143 -15.55 -5.24 -3.19
N PHE A 144 -14.96 -4.07 -3.40
CA PHE A 144 -14.37 -3.24 -2.36
C PHE A 144 -14.82 -1.79 -2.53
N LYS A 145 -14.68 -0.98 -1.50
CA LYS A 145 -14.93 0.47 -1.53
C LYS A 145 -13.70 1.22 -1.08
N VAL A 146 -13.49 2.40 -1.68
CA VAL A 146 -12.37 3.28 -1.38
C VAL A 146 -12.89 4.50 -0.61
N PHE A 147 -12.16 4.86 0.45
CA PHE A 147 -12.50 6.00 1.31
C PHE A 147 -11.26 6.89 1.54
N TYR A 148 -11.50 8.19 1.60
CA TYR A 148 -10.51 9.17 2.01
C TYR A 148 -11.08 10.04 3.13
N LYS A 149 -10.39 10.12 4.28
CA LYS A 149 -10.83 10.83 5.49
C LYS A 149 -12.28 10.47 5.88
N GLY A 150 -12.60 9.18 5.78
CA GLY A 150 -13.94 8.65 6.10
C GLY A 150 -15.02 8.93 5.05
N GLN A 151 -14.70 9.68 3.99
CA GLN A 151 -15.62 9.95 2.90
C GLN A 151 -15.33 9.05 1.70
N PRO A 152 -16.36 8.56 1.01
CA PRO A 152 -16.19 7.76 -0.19
C PRO A 152 -15.42 8.52 -1.27
N LEU A 153 -14.48 7.83 -1.96
CA LEU A 153 -13.62 8.42 -2.98
C LEU A 153 -13.75 7.67 -4.32
N PRO A 154 -14.38 8.27 -5.34
CA PRO A 154 -14.42 7.71 -6.69
C PRO A 154 -13.14 8.02 -7.48
N LYS A 155 -12.97 7.34 -8.63
CA LYS A 155 -11.88 7.55 -9.59
C LYS A 155 -10.48 7.30 -9.01
N VAL A 156 -10.39 6.36 -8.07
CA VAL A 156 -9.12 5.88 -7.55
C VAL A 156 -8.71 4.63 -8.31
N LYS A 157 -7.49 4.61 -8.80
CA LYS A 157 -6.87 3.42 -9.35
C LYS A 157 -6.45 2.51 -8.22
N VAL A 158 -6.90 1.27 -8.28
CA VAL A 158 -6.55 0.22 -7.32
C VAL A 158 -5.93 -0.92 -8.11
N HIS A 159 -4.82 -1.43 -7.64
CA HIS A 159 -4.13 -2.58 -8.21
C HIS A 159 -4.35 -3.81 -7.33
N ALA A 160 -4.89 -4.87 -7.90
CA ALA A 160 -4.92 -6.19 -7.24
C ALA A 160 -3.65 -6.95 -7.63
N VAL A 161 -2.84 -7.31 -6.66
CA VAL A 161 -1.51 -7.90 -6.85
C VAL A 161 -1.44 -9.25 -6.16
N ILE A 162 -0.75 -10.23 -6.76
CA ILE A 162 -0.41 -11.52 -6.14
C ILE A 162 1.12 -11.72 -6.10
N PRO A 163 1.64 -12.69 -5.31
CA PRO A 163 3.08 -12.79 -5.02
C PRO A 163 4.00 -13.09 -6.21
N ASN A 164 3.45 -13.39 -7.39
CA ASN A 164 4.24 -13.68 -8.59
C ASN A 164 4.35 -12.50 -9.58
N GLY A 165 3.91 -11.30 -9.18
CA GLY A 165 3.94 -10.09 -10.00
C GLY A 165 2.73 -9.90 -10.92
N TRP A 166 1.78 -10.87 -11.00
CA TRP A 166 0.54 -10.58 -11.71
C TRP A 166 -0.24 -9.48 -11.00
N SER A 167 -0.68 -8.51 -11.77
CA SER A 167 -1.49 -7.41 -11.28
C SER A 167 -2.63 -7.07 -12.24
N LYS A 168 -3.71 -6.52 -11.69
CA LYS A 168 -4.84 -5.98 -12.44
C LYS A 168 -5.26 -4.65 -11.86
N GLU A 169 -5.31 -3.61 -12.69
CA GLU A 169 -5.83 -2.30 -12.31
C GLU A 169 -7.34 -2.23 -12.53
N ALA A 170 -8.05 -1.59 -11.61
CA ALA A 170 -9.42 -1.14 -11.78
C ALA A 170 -9.60 0.22 -11.09
N GLU A 171 -10.52 1.03 -11.58
CA GLU A 171 -10.85 2.34 -11.03
C GLU A 171 -12.15 2.27 -10.23
N SER A 172 -12.20 2.95 -9.06
CA SER A 172 -13.44 3.02 -8.28
C SER A 172 -14.49 3.86 -9.03
N ASP A 173 -15.69 3.32 -9.13
CA ASP A 173 -16.82 3.90 -9.86
C ASP A 173 -17.49 5.06 -9.11
N SER A 174 -18.59 5.60 -9.66
CA SER A 174 -19.38 6.66 -9.01
C SER A 174 -20.05 6.23 -7.71
N ALA A 175 -20.19 4.93 -7.46
CA ALA A 175 -20.64 4.36 -6.19
C ALA A 175 -19.46 3.98 -5.28
N TRP A 176 -18.25 4.44 -5.61
CA TRP A 176 -16.97 4.23 -4.89
C TRP A 176 -16.52 2.78 -4.83
N ALA A 177 -17.15 1.91 -5.61
CA ALA A 177 -16.86 0.50 -5.66
C ALA A 177 -15.78 0.22 -6.71
N VAL A 178 -14.86 -0.68 -6.37
CA VAL A 178 -13.92 -1.29 -7.27
C VAL A 178 -14.16 -2.80 -7.27
N LYS A 179 -14.09 -3.42 -8.45
CA LYS A 179 -14.39 -4.83 -8.61
C LYS A 179 -13.27 -5.56 -9.31
N PHE A 180 -12.90 -6.72 -8.77
CA PHE A 180 -11.90 -7.60 -9.32
C PHE A 180 -12.44 -9.03 -9.46
N ASP A 181 -12.17 -9.63 -10.60
CA ASP A 181 -12.16 -11.08 -10.69
C ASP A 181 -10.89 -11.56 -9.99
N LEU A 182 -11.02 -12.48 -9.05
CA LEU A 182 -9.93 -13.05 -8.26
C LEU A 182 -9.74 -14.52 -8.68
N PRO A 183 -9.02 -14.79 -9.80
CA PRO A 183 -9.03 -16.11 -10.41
C PRO A 183 -8.29 -17.18 -9.59
N TRP A 184 -7.30 -16.80 -8.80
CA TRP A 184 -6.50 -17.76 -8.03
C TRP A 184 -6.88 -17.77 -6.56
N LYS A 185 -6.77 -18.92 -5.92
CA LYS A 185 -6.71 -19.01 -4.46
C LYS A 185 -5.34 -18.52 -3.98
N GLY A 186 -5.29 -17.94 -2.77
CA GLY A 186 -4.04 -17.49 -2.16
C GLY A 186 -4.06 -16.03 -1.74
N ALA A 187 -2.89 -15.49 -1.45
CA ALA A 187 -2.73 -14.12 -0.97
C ALA A 187 -2.93 -13.10 -2.09
N TYR A 188 -3.67 -12.05 -1.78
CA TYR A 188 -3.83 -10.84 -2.58
C TYR A 188 -3.52 -9.62 -1.74
N VAL A 189 -2.92 -8.62 -2.36
CA VAL A 189 -2.81 -7.27 -1.83
C VAL A 189 -3.47 -6.32 -2.83
N LEU A 190 -4.45 -5.54 -2.38
CA LEU A 190 -4.94 -4.39 -3.13
C LEU A 190 -4.12 -3.19 -2.73
N GLU A 191 -3.63 -2.44 -3.70
CA GLU A 191 -2.75 -1.28 -3.49
C GLU A 191 -3.35 -0.05 -4.16
N ALA A 192 -3.30 1.09 -3.47
CA ALA A 192 -3.76 2.36 -4.01
C ALA A 192 -2.97 3.52 -3.45
N GLU A 193 -2.90 4.61 -4.23
CA GLU A 193 -2.31 5.88 -3.86
C GLU A 193 -3.31 7.02 -4.07
N HIS A 194 -3.25 8.01 -3.19
CA HIS A 194 -4.00 9.26 -3.32
C HIS A 194 -3.13 10.44 -2.90
N VAL A 195 -2.95 11.41 -3.79
CA VAL A 195 -2.21 12.65 -3.52
C VAL A 195 -3.18 13.77 -3.18
N ASP A 196 -3.14 14.22 -1.92
CA ASP A 196 -3.84 15.42 -1.47
C ASP A 196 -2.90 16.63 -1.59
N LYS A 197 -3.20 17.52 -2.53
CA LYS A 197 -2.44 18.76 -2.79
C LYS A 197 -2.86 19.91 -1.87
N THR A 198 -3.72 19.65 -0.90
CA THR A 198 -4.11 20.65 0.11
C THR A 198 -2.98 20.79 1.13
N PRO A 199 -2.43 22.01 1.31
CA PRO A 199 -1.44 22.25 2.35
C PRO A 199 -1.99 21.93 3.74
N GLY A 200 -1.13 21.42 4.61
CA GLY A 200 -1.53 21.07 5.97
C GLY A 200 -0.37 21.13 6.95
N GLN A 201 -0.56 20.52 8.10
CA GLN A 201 0.47 20.42 9.14
C GLN A 201 0.57 18.97 9.66
N ARG A 202 1.80 18.51 9.91
CA ARG A 202 2.10 17.26 10.61
C ARG A 202 3.06 17.56 11.77
N ALA A 203 2.65 17.21 13.00
CA ALA A 203 3.42 17.51 14.22
C ALA A 203 3.86 18.99 14.32
N GLY A 204 2.98 19.93 13.93
CA GLY A 204 3.25 21.38 13.94
C GLY A 204 4.11 21.89 12.79
N LYS A 205 4.59 21.03 11.90
CA LYS A 205 5.37 21.41 10.72
C LYS A 205 4.46 21.50 9.48
N PRO A 206 4.50 22.61 8.71
CA PRO A 206 3.70 22.76 7.51
C PRO A 206 4.22 21.82 6.40
N TYR A 207 3.30 21.37 5.54
CA TYR A 207 3.61 20.67 4.29
C TYR A 207 2.74 21.19 3.14
N ALA A 208 3.22 21.02 1.92
CA ALA A 208 2.54 21.46 0.70
C ALA A 208 1.57 20.40 0.16
N SER A 209 1.89 19.13 0.31
CA SER A 209 1.04 18.01 -0.10
C SER A 209 1.30 16.76 0.73
N ALA A 210 0.33 15.85 0.70
CA ALA A 210 0.45 14.54 1.35
C ALA A 210 0.10 13.44 0.35
N THR A 211 0.99 12.45 0.23
CA THR A 211 0.75 11.22 -0.51
C THR A 211 0.32 10.13 0.47
N TYR A 212 -0.91 9.69 0.35
CA TYR A 212 -1.46 8.57 1.10
C TYR A 212 -1.33 7.32 0.27
N VAL A 213 -0.69 6.30 0.82
CA VAL A 213 -0.68 4.96 0.24
C VAL A 213 -1.39 3.99 1.19
N THR A 214 -2.18 3.10 0.63
CA THR A 214 -2.88 2.09 1.42
C THR A 214 -2.86 0.74 0.73
N SER A 215 -2.89 -0.30 1.53
CA SER A 215 -3.11 -1.65 1.04
C SER A 215 -4.23 -2.36 1.80
N LEU A 216 -4.88 -3.32 1.13
CA LEU A 216 -5.77 -4.29 1.76
C LEU A 216 -5.29 -5.70 1.43
N SER A 217 -4.84 -6.42 2.43
CA SER A 217 -4.39 -7.81 2.33
C SER A 217 -5.50 -8.77 2.72
N PHE A 218 -5.65 -9.85 1.96
CA PHE A 218 -6.57 -10.96 2.26
C PHE A 218 -6.13 -12.25 1.58
N VAL A 219 -6.73 -13.36 1.98
CA VAL A 219 -6.55 -14.67 1.34
C VAL A 219 -7.85 -15.02 0.61
N GLN A 220 -7.77 -15.24 -0.71
CA GLN A 220 -8.84 -15.79 -1.51
C GLN A 220 -8.88 -17.31 -1.28
N PRO A 221 -9.99 -17.86 -0.73
CA PRO A 221 -10.02 -19.28 -0.33
C PRO A 221 -10.25 -20.24 -1.49
N THR A 222 -10.81 -19.77 -2.61
CA THR A 222 -11.23 -20.58 -3.76
C THR A 222 -10.63 -20.03 -5.06
N GLY A 223 -10.73 -20.83 -6.13
CA GLY A 223 -10.24 -20.46 -7.46
C GLY A 223 -9.20 -21.46 -7.99
N LEU A 224 -8.52 -21.07 -9.05
CA LEU A 224 -7.40 -21.83 -9.62
C LEU A 224 -6.29 -22.03 -8.59
N ALA A 225 -5.40 -22.98 -8.80
CA ALA A 225 -4.26 -23.19 -7.91
C ALA A 225 -3.46 -21.90 -7.76
N ALA A 226 -3.01 -21.63 -6.52
CA ALA A 226 -2.16 -20.47 -6.26
C ALA A 226 -0.90 -20.53 -7.13
N MET A 227 -0.53 -19.39 -7.68
CA MET A 227 0.74 -19.28 -8.41
C MET A 227 1.89 -19.11 -7.41
N ALA A 228 3.03 -19.73 -7.69
CA ALA A 228 4.21 -19.58 -6.85
C ALA A 228 4.69 -18.10 -6.88
N ALA A 229 5.18 -17.63 -5.75
CA ALA A 229 5.87 -16.35 -5.69
C ALA A 229 7.08 -16.35 -6.63
N GLY A 230 7.40 -15.17 -7.16
CA GLY A 230 8.65 -14.95 -7.88
C GLY A 230 9.88 -15.15 -6.98
N PRO A 231 11.09 -15.14 -7.55
CA PRO A 231 12.30 -15.18 -6.76
C PRO A 231 12.34 -13.98 -5.81
N VAL A 232 12.96 -14.15 -4.64
CA VAL A 232 13.13 -13.05 -3.68
C VAL A 232 14.05 -12.00 -4.30
N MET A 233 13.55 -10.77 -4.38
CA MET A 233 14.33 -9.64 -4.86
C MET A 233 15.11 -9.00 -3.71
N ALA A 234 16.29 -8.47 -4.02
CA ALA A 234 17.09 -7.73 -3.03
C ALA A 234 16.37 -6.44 -2.60
N PRO A 235 16.53 -6.01 -1.33
CA PRO A 235 16.06 -4.71 -0.89
C PRO A 235 16.74 -3.58 -1.66
N ASN A 236 16.08 -2.43 -1.76
CA ASN A 236 16.66 -1.29 -2.44
C ASN A 236 17.86 -0.72 -1.64
N PRO A 237 18.92 -0.28 -2.33
CA PRO A 237 20.00 0.40 -1.65
C PRO A 237 19.49 1.69 -1.00
N LYS A 238 19.90 1.92 0.23
CA LYS A 238 19.65 3.21 0.91
C LYS A 238 20.52 4.28 0.22
N HIS A 239 19.87 5.24 -0.43
CA HIS A 239 20.54 6.40 -1.02
C HIS A 239 20.81 7.49 0.01
#